data_17239bf0aa13fd31d5d6895e53c2dab5
#
_entry.id   17239bf0aa13fd31d5d6895e53c2dab5
#
_cell.length_a   1.000
_cell.length_b   1.000
_cell.length_c   1.000
_cell.angle_alpha   90.00
_cell.angle_beta   90.00
_cell.angle_gamma   90.00
#
_symmetry.space_group_name_H-M   'P 1'
#
loop_
_entity.id
_entity.type
_entity.pdbx_description
1 polymer ?
#
loop_
_entity_poly.entity_id
_entity_poly.type
_entity_poly.pdbx_seq_one_letter_code
_entity_poly.pdbx_strand_id
1 'polypeptide(L)'
;MIVGSLRVRLLLRDSRSLKDKRQVVQSIKDRLRQQFNVSVAEVEAQDNRQVVVLGVAMVSNEARHVRATLQQIAEALRRHPVAEFLDHELEV
;
A
#
# COMPACT_ATOMS: atom_id res chain seq x y z
N MET A 1 -17.42 -15.28 -4.20
CA MET A 1 -16.65 -14.17 -3.60
C MET A 1 -15.19 -14.33 -3.96
N ILE A 2 -14.61 -13.28 -4.51
CA ILE A 2 -13.19 -13.23 -4.86
C ILE A 2 -12.49 -12.32 -3.86
N VAL A 3 -11.38 -12.78 -3.30
CA VAL A 3 -10.54 -11.98 -2.40
C VAL A 3 -9.19 -11.78 -3.07
N GLY A 4 -8.73 -10.53 -3.13
CA GLY A 4 -7.40 -10.22 -3.64
C GLY A 4 -6.58 -9.48 -2.62
N SER A 5 -5.27 -9.60 -2.71
CA SER A 5 -4.34 -8.89 -1.85
C SER A 5 -3.16 -8.32 -2.64
N LEU A 6 -2.64 -7.23 -2.12
CA LEU A 6 -1.44 -6.58 -2.64
C LEU A 6 -0.55 -6.26 -1.45
N ARG A 7 0.71 -6.67 -1.52
CA ARG A 7 1.73 -6.33 -0.54
C ARG A 7 2.78 -5.49 -1.23
N VAL A 8 3.07 -4.31 -0.68
CA VAL A 8 4.00 -3.36 -1.29
C VAL A 8 5.06 -2.97 -0.28
N ARG A 9 6.32 -2.99 -0.70
CA ARG A 9 7.42 -2.47 0.10
C ARG A 9 7.87 -1.13 -0.45
N LEU A 10 7.97 -0.15 0.45
CA LEU A 10 8.38 1.22 0.13
C LEU A 10 9.55 1.63 1.01
N LEU A 11 10.35 2.57 0.52
CA LEU A 11 11.46 3.15 1.28
C LEU A 11 11.26 4.66 1.40
N LEU A 12 11.27 5.16 2.63
CA LEU A 12 11.19 6.58 2.93
C LEU A 12 12.59 7.06 3.32
N ARG A 13 13.40 7.45 2.32
CA ARG A 13 14.82 7.81 2.54
C ARG A 13 15.00 8.99 3.49
N ASP A 14 14.06 9.94 3.46
CA ASP A 14 14.16 11.17 4.26
C ASP A 14 13.50 11.05 5.63
N SER A 15 12.92 9.92 5.95
CA SER A 15 12.31 9.71 7.26
C SER A 15 13.39 9.52 8.32
N ARG A 16 13.31 10.30 9.39
CA ARG A 16 14.29 10.28 10.48
C ARG A 16 13.75 9.69 11.78
N SER A 17 12.46 9.41 11.83
CA SER A 17 11.82 8.91 13.03
C SER A 17 10.60 8.07 12.67
N LEU A 18 10.10 7.30 13.64
CA LEU A 18 8.84 6.59 13.48
C LEU A 18 7.67 7.55 13.32
N LYS A 19 7.74 8.72 13.95
CA LYS A 19 6.71 9.75 13.79
C LYS A 19 6.64 10.24 12.34
N ASP A 20 7.79 10.53 11.72
CA ASP A 20 7.85 10.92 10.31
C ASP A 20 7.22 9.86 9.43
N LYS A 21 7.61 8.60 9.63
CA LYS A 21 7.09 7.48 8.88
C LYS A 21 5.57 7.36 9.03
N ARG A 22 5.07 7.41 10.27
CA ARG A 22 3.64 7.25 10.54
C ARG A 22 2.79 8.30 9.86
N GLN A 23 3.29 9.53 9.73
CA GLN A 23 2.58 10.59 9.02
C GLN A 23 2.43 10.26 7.54
N VAL A 24 3.49 9.78 6.89
CA VAL A 24 3.45 9.40 5.48
C VAL A 24 2.56 8.18 5.28
N VAL A 25 2.71 7.16 6.11
CA VAL A 25 1.90 5.94 6.03
C VAL A 25 0.42 6.25 6.21
N GLN A 26 0.08 7.10 7.19
CA GLN A 26 -1.31 7.47 7.43
C GLN A 26 -1.91 8.22 6.23
N SER A 27 -1.13 9.12 5.63
CA SER A 27 -1.56 9.85 4.43
C SER A 27 -1.83 8.90 3.26
N ILE A 28 -0.94 7.93 3.04
CA ILE A 28 -1.12 6.92 1.99
C ILE A 28 -2.39 6.10 2.24
N LYS A 29 -2.56 5.60 3.47
CA LYS A 29 -3.73 4.78 3.82
C LYS A 29 -5.03 5.55 3.61
N ASP A 30 -5.08 6.78 4.07
CA ASP A 30 -6.29 7.61 3.93
C ASP A 30 -6.63 7.85 2.47
N ARG A 31 -5.63 8.16 1.65
CA ARG A 31 -5.82 8.39 0.22
C ARG A 31 -6.33 7.14 -0.49
N LEU A 32 -5.76 5.98 -0.20
CA LEU A 32 -6.19 4.72 -0.81
C LEU A 32 -7.63 4.39 -0.43
N ARG A 33 -7.99 4.59 0.85
CA ARG A 33 -9.36 4.33 1.32
C ARG A 33 -10.38 5.28 0.69
N GLN A 34 -10.00 6.52 0.41
CA GLN A 34 -10.87 7.48 -0.24
C GLN A 34 -11.11 7.16 -1.71
N GLN A 35 -10.10 6.65 -2.40
CA GLN A 35 -10.17 6.39 -3.84
C GLN A 35 -10.67 4.98 -4.16
N PHE A 36 -10.42 4.02 -3.29
CA PHE A 36 -10.73 2.61 -3.53
C PHE A 36 -11.44 2.00 -2.34
N ASN A 37 -12.33 1.06 -2.63
CA ASN A 37 -13.00 0.29 -1.57
C ASN A 37 -12.10 -0.88 -1.14
N VAL A 38 -11.12 -0.56 -0.31
CA VAL A 38 -10.10 -1.51 0.13
C VAL A 38 -9.81 -1.37 1.62
N SER A 39 -9.28 -2.42 2.21
CA SER A 39 -8.69 -2.39 3.54
C SER A 39 -7.18 -2.25 3.40
N VAL A 40 -6.58 -1.34 4.15
CA VAL A 40 -5.14 -1.06 4.09
C VAL A 40 -4.55 -1.06 5.48
N ALA A 41 -3.40 -1.70 5.65
CA ALA A 41 -2.67 -1.71 6.91
C ALA A 41 -1.16 -1.76 6.66
N GLU A 42 -0.39 -1.26 7.61
CA GLU A 42 1.04 -1.54 7.66
C GLU A 42 1.19 -2.92 8.30
N VAL A 43 1.75 -3.89 7.56
CA VAL A 43 1.72 -5.30 7.96
C VAL A 43 3.06 -5.84 8.45
N GLU A 44 4.17 -5.17 8.13
CA GLU A 44 5.51 -5.56 8.59
C GLU A 44 6.37 -4.32 8.80
N ALA A 45 7.51 -4.50 9.45
CA ALA A 45 8.52 -3.46 9.65
C ALA A 45 8.00 -2.23 10.40
N GLN A 46 7.03 -2.42 11.30
CA GLN A 46 6.40 -1.30 12.03
C GLN A 46 7.41 -0.47 12.82
N ASP A 47 8.47 -1.10 13.32
CA ASP A 47 9.50 -0.42 14.13
C ASP A 47 10.64 0.16 13.30
N ASN A 48 10.62 -0.04 11.99
CA ASN A 48 11.63 0.51 11.09
C ASN A 48 11.20 1.91 10.64
N ARG A 49 12.08 2.89 10.81
CA ARG A 49 11.73 4.29 10.51
C ARG A 49 11.72 4.64 9.03
N GLN A 50 12.24 3.77 8.17
CA GLN A 50 12.37 4.06 6.73
C GLN A 50 11.64 3.05 5.85
N VAL A 51 11.61 1.78 6.22
CA VAL A 51 10.95 0.75 5.43
C VAL A 51 9.47 0.67 5.80
N VAL A 52 8.62 0.66 4.78
CA VAL A 52 7.17 0.51 4.94
C VAL A 52 6.75 -0.73 4.17
N VAL A 53 5.98 -1.61 4.83
CA VAL A 53 5.34 -2.74 4.16
C VAL A 53 3.83 -2.60 4.33
N LEU A 54 3.14 -2.28 3.24
CA LEU A 54 1.70 -2.11 3.22
C LEU A 54 1.02 -3.38 2.72
N GLY A 55 -0.06 -3.76 3.38
CA GLY A 55 -0.97 -4.77 2.90
C GLY A 55 -2.29 -4.12 2.48
N VAL A 56 -2.78 -4.50 1.32
CA VAL A 56 -4.07 -4.04 0.78
C VAL A 56 -4.90 -5.27 0.45
N ALA A 57 -6.16 -5.27 0.87
CA ALA A 57 -7.07 -6.37 0.59
C ALA A 57 -8.40 -5.83 0.08
N MET A 58 -9.02 -6.59 -0.83
CA MET A 58 -10.35 -6.26 -1.32
C MET A 58 -11.13 -7.51 -1.67
N VAL A 59 -12.44 -7.37 -1.68
CA VAL A 59 -13.36 -8.42 -2.12
C VAL A 59 -14.23 -7.90 -3.25
N SER A 60 -14.62 -8.79 -4.14
CA SER A 60 -15.57 -8.51 -5.21
C SER A 60 -16.16 -9.83 -5.69
N ASN A 61 -17.12 -9.75 -6.59
CA ASN A 61 -17.66 -10.92 -7.28
C ASN A 61 -16.94 -11.21 -8.61
N GLU A 62 -15.93 -10.41 -8.96
CA GLU A 62 -15.25 -10.53 -10.25
C GLU A 62 -13.73 -10.41 -10.09
N ALA A 63 -13.00 -11.46 -10.48
CA ALA A 63 -11.54 -11.50 -10.33
C ALA A 63 -10.83 -10.43 -11.18
N ARG A 64 -11.35 -10.16 -12.38
CA ARG A 64 -10.78 -9.13 -13.26
C ARG A 64 -10.80 -7.76 -12.60
N HIS A 65 -11.91 -7.42 -11.96
CA HIS A 65 -12.05 -6.14 -11.26
C HIS A 65 -11.07 -6.04 -10.08
N VAL A 66 -10.95 -7.11 -9.30
CA VAL A 66 -10.01 -7.15 -8.17
C VAL A 66 -8.58 -6.94 -8.67
N ARG A 67 -8.18 -7.68 -9.69
CA ARG A 67 -6.83 -7.58 -10.26
C ARG A 67 -6.55 -6.18 -10.79
N ALA A 68 -7.48 -5.62 -11.55
CA ALA A 68 -7.32 -4.29 -12.13
C ALA A 68 -7.19 -3.21 -11.05
N THR A 69 -8.01 -3.28 -10.00
CA THR A 69 -7.97 -2.31 -8.90
C THR A 69 -6.63 -2.37 -8.16
N LEU A 70 -6.17 -3.59 -7.83
CA LEU A 70 -4.89 -3.74 -7.12
C LEU A 70 -3.70 -3.29 -7.97
N GLN A 71 -3.75 -3.51 -9.30
CA GLN A 71 -2.74 -3.00 -10.21
C GLN A 71 -2.73 -1.47 -10.27
N GLN A 72 -3.90 -0.84 -10.26
CA GLN A 72 -4.01 0.63 -10.20
C GLN A 72 -3.39 1.19 -8.91
N ILE A 73 -3.62 0.51 -7.80
CA ILE A 73 -3.04 0.92 -6.51
C ILE A 73 -1.52 0.82 -6.56
N ALA A 74 -0.97 -0.28 -7.09
CA ALA A 74 0.47 -0.45 -7.23
C ALA A 74 1.06 0.67 -8.09
N GLU A 75 0.42 1.00 -9.22
CA GLU A 75 0.89 2.07 -10.10
C GLU A 75 0.82 3.45 -9.44
N ALA A 76 -0.23 3.71 -8.65
CA ALA A 76 -0.34 4.96 -7.90
C ALA A 76 0.80 5.09 -6.88
N LEU A 77 1.14 4.00 -6.20
CA LEU A 77 2.24 3.99 -5.23
C LEU A 77 3.60 4.17 -5.88
N ARG A 78 3.79 3.66 -7.12
CA ARG A 78 5.02 3.90 -7.89
C ARG A 78 5.28 5.38 -8.16
N ARG A 79 4.22 6.19 -8.25
CA ARG A 79 4.30 7.62 -8.55
C ARG A 79 4.34 8.49 -7.30
N HIS A 80 4.39 7.90 -6.11
CA HIS A 80 4.41 8.67 -4.88
C HIS A 80 5.69 9.51 -4.80
N PRO A 81 5.59 10.81 -4.46
CA PRO A 81 6.74 11.72 -4.55
C PRO A 81 7.82 11.49 -3.51
N VAL A 82 7.48 10.90 -2.34
CA VAL A 82 8.46 10.74 -1.25
C VAL A 82 8.70 9.28 -0.87
N ALA A 83 7.89 8.36 -1.34
CA ALA A 83 8.04 6.93 -1.04
C ALA A 83 8.59 6.22 -2.27
N GLU A 84 9.80 5.66 -2.14
CA GLU A 84 10.41 4.89 -3.21
C GLU A 84 9.79 3.49 -3.24
N PHE A 85 9.28 3.09 -4.39
CA PHE A 85 8.66 1.77 -4.59
C PHE A 85 9.78 0.73 -4.77
N LEU A 86 9.84 -0.25 -3.87
CA LEU A 86 10.87 -1.28 -3.91
C LEU A 86 10.40 -2.52 -4.66
N ASP A 87 9.32 -3.12 -4.21
CA ASP A 87 8.73 -4.29 -4.86
C ASP A 87 7.29 -4.48 -4.41
N HIS A 88 6.59 -5.44 -5.01
CA HIS A 88 5.22 -5.78 -4.64
C HIS A 88 4.91 -7.23 -4.98
N GLU A 89 3.88 -7.76 -4.33
CA GLU A 89 3.29 -9.06 -4.63
C GLU A 89 1.78 -8.89 -4.72
N LEU A 90 1.17 -9.45 -5.75
CA LEU A 90 -0.27 -9.37 -5.97
C LEU A 90 -0.82 -10.78 -6.10
N GLU A 91 -1.87 -11.08 -5.31
CA GLU A 91 -2.54 -12.37 -5.33
C GLU A 91 -4.05 -12.17 -5.48
N VAL A 92 -4.63 -12.91 -6.39
CA VAL A 92 -6.07 -12.91 -6.61
C VAL A 92 -6.60 -14.32 -6.66
#